data_998232637d92780161a7d18106f094f4
#
_entry.id   998232637d92780161a7d18106f094f4
#
_cell.length_a   1.000
_cell.length_b   1.000
_cell.length_c   1.000
_cell.angle_alpha   90.00
_cell.angle_beta   90.00
_cell.angle_gamma   90.00
#
_symmetry.space_group_name_H-M   'P 1'
#
loop_
_entity.id
_entity.type
_entity.pdbx_description
1 polymer ?
#
loop_
_entity_poly.entity_id
_entity_poly.type
_entity_poly.pdbx_seq_one_letter_code
_entity_poly.pdbx_strand_id
1 'polypeptide(L)'
;VASISAADEEIGGLIADAMEKVGDDGVITVEESKTMETCLETVEGMQFDRGYISPYMATDPDKMEAVLNNPLVLITDRKITMIQDIMPVLEKVVQGGRELLIIAEDIEGEALATLVVNKLRGTFKAVAVKAPGFGDRRKAMLQDIAILTGATVISEEVGRKLDSASMEDLGSASQVRVTKELTTIVDGGGNKEEIAARVAQIRAQIPETTSEFDKEKLQERLAKLAGGVAVIKVGAATEVELKDKKLRIEDALNATRAAVAEGIVAGGGTALLQVQTALSKIKVTGDEKTGVEIVKRAIEEPVRQIAYNAGLEGAVIVDTIKRSRRGFGFNALTEEYVDM
;
A
#
# COMPACT_ATOMS: atom_id res chain seq x y z
N VAL A 1 12.09 -11.53 -8.07
CA VAL A 1 12.05 -11.05 -6.67
C VAL A 1 10.89 -11.70 -5.92
N ALA A 2 9.65 -11.56 -6.42
CA ALA A 2 8.45 -12.10 -5.75
C ALA A 2 8.55 -13.61 -5.49
N SER A 3 8.91 -14.40 -6.49
CA SER A 3 9.05 -15.87 -6.37
C SER A 3 10.11 -16.27 -5.33
N ILE A 4 11.21 -15.52 -5.24
CA ILE A 4 12.27 -15.77 -4.25
C ILE A 4 11.81 -15.43 -2.85
N SER A 5 11.17 -14.26 -2.66
CA SER A 5 10.66 -13.81 -1.34
C SER A 5 9.56 -14.74 -0.82
N ALA A 6 8.64 -15.14 -1.70
CA ALA A 6 7.56 -16.06 -1.34
C ALA A 6 8.02 -17.54 -1.23
N ALA A 7 9.19 -17.89 -1.75
CA ALA A 7 9.64 -19.26 -1.99
C ALA A 7 8.59 -20.08 -2.78
N ASP A 8 7.91 -19.44 -3.74
CA ASP A 8 6.79 -19.99 -4.49
C ASP A 8 6.66 -19.27 -5.84
N GLU A 9 6.73 -20.04 -6.94
CA GLU A 9 6.66 -19.50 -8.31
C GLU A 9 5.24 -19.07 -8.68
N GLU A 10 4.21 -19.73 -8.17
CA GLU A 10 2.81 -19.39 -8.42
C GLU A 10 2.46 -18.02 -7.79
N ILE A 11 2.89 -17.81 -6.56
CA ILE A 11 2.75 -16.51 -5.88
C ILE A 11 3.52 -15.43 -6.64
N GLY A 12 4.73 -15.76 -7.11
CA GLY A 12 5.52 -14.85 -7.92
C GLY A 12 4.83 -14.43 -9.21
N GLY A 13 4.20 -15.37 -9.91
CA GLY A 13 3.40 -15.15 -11.10
C GLY A 13 2.19 -14.25 -10.81
N LEU A 14 1.43 -14.55 -9.77
CA LEU A 14 0.28 -13.74 -9.34
C LEU A 14 0.63 -12.27 -9.06
N ILE A 15 1.78 -12.03 -8.41
CA ILE A 15 2.24 -10.66 -8.13
C ILE A 15 2.65 -9.95 -9.43
N ALA A 16 3.33 -10.65 -10.35
CA ALA A 16 3.69 -10.09 -11.65
C ALA A 16 2.44 -9.73 -12.46
N ASP A 17 1.47 -10.61 -12.55
CA ASP A 17 0.20 -10.38 -13.23
C ASP A 17 -0.59 -9.20 -12.61
N ALA A 18 -0.54 -9.09 -11.27
CA ALA A 18 -1.15 -7.97 -10.56
C ALA A 18 -0.48 -6.64 -10.94
N MET A 19 0.84 -6.58 -10.96
CA MET A 19 1.58 -5.37 -11.35
C MET A 19 1.37 -5.02 -12.81
N GLU A 20 1.31 -6.00 -13.72
CA GLU A 20 1.02 -5.77 -15.13
C GLU A 20 -0.37 -5.14 -15.33
N LYS A 21 -1.38 -5.60 -14.56
CA LYS A 21 -2.76 -5.10 -14.67
C LYS A 21 -2.93 -3.67 -14.16
N VAL A 22 -2.28 -3.31 -13.06
CA VAL A 22 -2.46 -1.99 -12.44
C VAL A 22 -1.34 -0.99 -12.76
N GLY A 23 -0.23 -1.46 -13.36
CA GLY A 23 0.96 -0.64 -13.64
C GLY A 23 1.85 -0.40 -12.42
N ASP A 24 2.96 0.31 -12.65
CA ASP A 24 4.01 0.53 -11.64
C ASP A 24 3.51 1.30 -10.40
N ASP A 25 2.62 2.27 -10.60
CA ASP A 25 2.00 3.09 -9.55
C ASP A 25 0.68 2.50 -9.03
N GLY A 26 0.31 1.30 -9.52
CA GLY A 26 -0.96 0.66 -9.22
C GLY A 26 -1.04 0.12 -7.80
N VAL A 27 -2.25 0.06 -7.27
CA VAL A 27 -2.52 -0.44 -5.93
C VAL A 27 -2.80 -1.94 -5.97
N ILE A 28 -2.06 -2.70 -5.17
CA ILE A 28 -2.27 -4.13 -4.98
C ILE A 28 -2.54 -4.36 -3.49
N THR A 29 -3.65 -5.03 -3.18
CA THR A 29 -4.03 -5.42 -1.82
C THR A 29 -4.10 -6.94 -1.70
N VAL A 30 -3.94 -7.44 -0.47
CA VAL A 30 -4.02 -8.86 -0.17
C VAL A 30 -5.17 -9.08 0.81
N GLU A 31 -6.15 -9.90 0.41
CA GLU A 31 -7.34 -10.20 1.18
C GLU A 31 -7.52 -11.71 1.35
N GLU A 32 -8.32 -12.09 2.34
CA GLU A 32 -8.69 -13.47 2.55
C GLU A 32 -9.81 -13.88 1.59
N SER A 33 -9.63 -14.99 0.88
CA SER A 33 -10.68 -15.59 0.06
C SER A 33 -11.68 -16.34 0.94
N LYS A 34 -12.93 -16.36 0.50
CA LYS A 34 -13.95 -17.25 1.06
C LYS A 34 -13.88 -18.68 0.50
N THR A 35 -13.02 -18.89 -0.51
CA THR A 35 -12.78 -20.16 -1.18
C THR A 35 -11.39 -20.68 -0.86
N MET A 36 -11.10 -21.93 -1.22
CA MET A 36 -9.77 -22.52 -1.04
C MET A 36 -8.77 -22.05 -2.10
N GLU A 37 -9.24 -21.41 -3.16
CA GLU A 37 -8.39 -20.97 -4.28
C GLU A 37 -7.85 -19.56 -4.04
N THR A 38 -6.59 -19.37 -4.43
CA THR A 38 -5.97 -18.04 -4.49
C THR A 38 -6.17 -17.49 -5.90
N CYS A 39 -6.72 -16.29 -6.01
CA CYS A 39 -6.98 -15.65 -7.31
C CYS A 39 -6.69 -14.16 -7.29
N LEU A 40 -6.52 -13.59 -8.49
CA LEU A 40 -6.31 -12.17 -8.72
C LEU A 40 -7.58 -11.56 -9.33
N GLU A 41 -8.16 -10.59 -8.65
CA GLU A 41 -9.26 -9.78 -9.16
C GLU A 41 -8.82 -8.33 -9.31
N THR A 42 -9.39 -7.63 -10.27
CA THR A 42 -9.23 -6.17 -10.41
C THR A 42 -10.58 -5.53 -10.15
N VAL A 43 -10.62 -4.61 -9.21
CA VAL A 43 -11.83 -3.91 -8.79
C VAL A 43 -11.66 -2.40 -8.91
N GLU A 44 -12.77 -1.68 -8.96
CA GLU A 44 -12.77 -0.22 -8.89
C GLU A 44 -12.22 0.21 -7.53
N GLY A 45 -11.27 1.15 -7.52
CA GLY A 45 -10.68 1.57 -6.27
C GLY A 45 -9.66 2.68 -6.46
N MET A 46 -9.22 3.26 -5.35
CA MET A 46 -8.26 4.36 -5.36
C MET A 46 -7.42 4.37 -4.08
N GLN A 47 -6.17 4.78 -4.20
CA GLN A 47 -5.32 5.13 -3.07
C GLN A 47 -4.92 6.61 -3.09
N PHE A 48 -4.87 7.24 -1.93
CA PHE A 48 -4.38 8.61 -1.78
C PHE A 48 -3.53 8.79 -0.51
N ASP A 49 -2.65 9.81 -0.56
CA ASP A 49 -1.61 10.08 0.43
C ASP A 49 -2.16 10.87 1.63
N ARG A 50 -3.05 10.26 2.38
CA ARG A 50 -3.56 10.73 3.66
C ARG A 50 -3.92 9.53 4.52
N GLY A 51 -3.40 9.47 5.72
CA GLY A 51 -3.72 8.45 6.70
C GLY A 51 -4.74 8.91 7.74
N TYR A 52 -4.95 8.08 8.75
CA TYR A 52 -5.86 8.40 9.85
C TYR A 52 -5.39 9.64 10.64
N ILE A 53 -6.34 10.44 11.10
CA ILE A 53 -6.06 11.66 11.88
C ILE A 53 -5.47 11.33 13.26
N SER A 54 -5.84 10.18 13.84
CA SER A 54 -5.36 9.75 15.15
C SER A 54 -4.93 8.27 15.13
N PRO A 55 -3.77 7.92 15.71
CA PRO A 55 -3.33 6.54 15.84
C PRO A 55 -4.32 5.63 16.60
N TYR A 56 -5.13 6.21 17.48
CA TYR A 56 -6.18 5.49 18.21
C TYR A 56 -7.32 4.99 17.30
N MET A 57 -7.35 5.39 16.04
CA MET A 57 -8.30 4.90 15.03
C MET A 57 -7.86 3.59 14.39
N ALA A 58 -6.61 3.15 14.59
CA ALA A 58 -6.14 1.85 14.11
C ALA A 58 -6.98 0.70 14.70
N THR A 59 -7.38 -0.25 13.86
CA THR A 59 -8.12 -1.46 14.27
C THR A 59 -7.17 -2.63 14.54
N ASP A 60 -6.00 -2.61 13.91
CA ASP A 60 -4.87 -3.51 14.13
C ASP A 60 -3.69 -2.69 14.70
N PRO A 61 -3.45 -2.75 16.02
CA PRO A 61 -2.36 -2.00 16.64
C PRO A 61 -0.96 -2.48 16.23
N ASP A 62 -0.81 -3.76 15.91
CA ASP A 62 0.49 -4.34 15.57
C ASP A 62 0.95 -3.89 14.19
N LYS A 63 0.01 -3.80 13.24
CA LYS A 63 0.26 -3.28 11.90
C LYS A 63 0.09 -1.75 11.80
N MET A 64 -0.39 -1.09 12.84
CA MET A 64 -0.76 0.33 12.83
C MET A 64 -1.69 0.68 11.65
N GLU A 65 -2.68 -0.17 11.42
CA GLU A 65 -3.61 -0.09 10.30
C GLU A 65 -5.07 -0.08 10.81
N ALA A 66 -5.91 0.69 10.15
CA ALA A 66 -7.35 0.63 10.32
C ALA A 66 -7.98 -0.04 9.09
N VAL A 67 -8.68 -1.15 9.31
CA VAL A 67 -9.43 -1.85 8.26
C VAL A 67 -10.91 -1.73 8.57
N LEU A 68 -11.65 -1.19 7.61
CA LEU A 68 -13.11 -1.08 7.63
C LEU A 68 -13.69 -2.01 6.57
N ASN A 69 -14.68 -2.81 6.96
CA ASN A 69 -15.35 -3.75 6.05
C ASN A 69 -16.77 -3.25 5.74
N ASN A 70 -17.09 -3.14 4.47
CA ASN A 70 -18.33 -2.58 3.96
C ASN A 70 -18.70 -1.22 4.60
N PRO A 71 -17.75 -0.27 4.72
CA PRO A 71 -18.01 1.00 5.34
C PRO A 71 -18.93 1.86 4.50
N LEU A 72 -19.61 2.78 5.19
CA LEU A 72 -20.17 3.98 4.57
C LEU A 72 -19.09 5.06 4.48
N VAL A 73 -19.19 5.95 3.51
CA VAL A 73 -18.19 6.99 3.25
C VAL A 73 -18.86 8.36 3.27
N LEU A 74 -18.49 9.19 4.22
CA LEU A 74 -18.89 10.60 4.32
C LEU A 74 -17.76 11.48 3.77
N ILE A 75 -18.11 12.36 2.83
CA ILE A 75 -17.13 13.23 2.16
C ILE A 75 -17.54 14.71 2.33
N THR A 76 -16.64 15.53 2.85
CA THR A 76 -16.86 16.97 2.95
C THR A 76 -15.56 17.76 2.73
N ASP A 77 -15.68 18.96 2.20
CA ASP A 77 -14.58 19.92 2.07
C ASP A 77 -14.41 20.83 3.30
N ARG A 78 -15.21 20.59 4.36
CA ARG A 78 -15.22 21.37 5.59
C ARG A 78 -14.37 20.76 6.68
N LYS A 79 -13.98 21.61 7.63
CA LYS A 79 -13.47 21.15 8.93
C LYS A 79 -14.62 20.76 9.83
N ILE A 80 -14.45 19.67 10.57
CA ILE A 80 -15.40 19.19 11.57
C ILE A 80 -14.77 19.40 12.95
N THR A 81 -15.31 20.34 13.71
CA THR A 81 -14.82 20.66 15.07
C THR A 81 -15.79 20.24 16.16
N MET A 82 -17.08 20.25 15.85
CA MET A 82 -18.17 19.90 16.76
C MET A 82 -18.85 18.63 16.30
N ILE A 83 -19.10 17.73 17.22
CA ILE A 83 -19.72 16.42 16.88
C ILE A 83 -21.17 16.60 16.39
N GLN A 84 -21.83 17.67 16.83
CA GLN A 84 -23.20 18.03 16.43
C GLN A 84 -23.35 18.19 14.93
N ASP A 85 -22.29 18.63 14.23
CA ASP A 85 -22.32 18.87 12.78
C ASP A 85 -22.56 17.57 11.99
N ILE A 86 -22.14 16.43 12.52
CA ILE A 86 -22.28 15.11 11.88
C ILE A 86 -23.19 14.15 12.65
N MET A 87 -23.80 14.61 13.76
CA MET A 87 -24.65 13.78 14.61
C MET A 87 -25.81 13.10 13.86
N PRO A 88 -26.53 13.77 12.94
CA PRO A 88 -27.63 13.14 12.20
C PRO A 88 -27.20 11.94 11.35
N VAL A 89 -25.98 12.00 10.83
CA VAL A 89 -25.37 10.88 10.07
C VAL A 89 -24.91 9.78 11.02
N LEU A 90 -24.18 10.15 12.09
CA LEU A 90 -23.64 9.20 13.06
C LEU A 90 -24.71 8.33 13.70
N GLU A 91 -25.83 8.93 14.14
CA GLU A 91 -26.94 8.19 14.75
C GLU A 91 -27.50 7.10 13.82
N LYS A 92 -27.68 7.42 12.54
CA LYS A 92 -28.20 6.47 11.54
C LYS A 92 -27.19 5.37 11.22
N VAL A 93 -25.90 5.71 11.12
CA VAL A 93 -24.81 4.75 10.86
C VAL A 93 -24.70 3.77 12.03
N VAL A 94 -24.74 4.27 13.28
CA VAL A 94 -24.71 3.45 14.50
C VAL A 94 -25.94 2.53 14.59
N GLN A 95 -27.12 3.05 14.32
CA GLN A 95 -28.36 2.24 14.29
C GLN A 95 -28.31 1.15 13.23
N GLY A 96 -27.67 1.42 12.07
CA GLY A 96 -27.45 0.46 11.00
C GLY A 96 -26.33 -0.55 11.28
N GLY A 97 -25.55 -0.39 12.36
CA GLY A 97 -24.41 -1.25 12.69
C GLY A 97 -23.30 -1.22 11.64
N ARG A 98 -23.22 -0.14 10.84
CA ARG A 98 -22.24 0.00 9.76
C ARG A 98 -20.97 0.72 10.25
N GLU A 99 -19.86 0.42 9.64
CA GLU A 99 -18.59 1.14 9.83
C GLU A 99 -18.59 2.42 9.00
N LEU A 100 -17.85 3.46 9.40
CA LEU A 100 -17.84 4.76 8.75
C LEU A 100 -16.42 5.24 8.45
N LEU A 101 -16.15 5.59 7.20
CA LEU A 101 -15.04 6.43 6.81
C LEU A 101 -15.50 7.88 6.70
N ILE A 102 -14.77 8.80 7.33
CA ILE A 102 -15.02 10.24 7.23
C ILE A 102 -13.84 10.88 6.52
N ILE A 103 -14.07 11.50 5.38
CA ILE A 103 -13.09 12.27 4.63
C ILE A 103 -13.47 13.74 4.73
N ALA A 104 -12.68 14.53 5.45
CA ALA A 104 -12.95 15.96 5.69
C ALA A 104 -11.69 16.79 5.49
N GLU A 105 -11.81 18.11 5.34
CA GLU A 105 -10.64 18.98 5.31
C GLU A 105 -9.75 18.75 6.54
N ASP A 106 -10.35 18.73 7.72
CA ASP A 106 -9.75 18.33 8.99
C ASP A 106 -10.84 17.89 9.98
N ILE A 107 -10.47 17.10 10.99
CA ILE A 107 -11.34 16.79 12.12
C ILE A 107 -10.51 17.02 13.39
N GLU A 108 -10.98 17.93 14.22
CA GLU A 108 -10.24 18.36 15.40
C GLU A 108 -11.18 18.64 16.60
N GLY A 109 -10.61 18.97 17.74
CA GLY A 109 -11.36 19.37 18.93
C GLY A 109 -12.28 18.30 19.48
N GLU A 110 -13.51 18.69 19.81
CA GLU A 110 -14.53 17.83 20.40
C GLU A 110 -14.94 16.67 19.49
N ALA A 111 -15.06 16.93 18.18
CA ALA A 111 -15.47 15.91 17.22
C ALA A 111 -14.47 14.75 17.19
N LEU A 112 -13.16 15.04 17.09
CA LEU A 112 -12.12 14.03 17.09
C LEU A 112 -12.11 13.24 18.40
N ALA A 113 -12.15 13.93 19.53
CA ALA A 113 -12.15 13.30 20.86
C ALA A 113 -13.33 12.33 21.01
N THR A 114 -14.51 12.75 20.60
CA THR A 114 -15.74 11.94 20.69
C THR A 114 -15.66 10.70 19.79
N LEU A 115 -15.18 10.84 18.55
CA LEU A 115 -15.00 9.70 17.64
C LEU A 115 -14.01 8.67 18.22
N VAL A 116 -12.87 9.13 18.73
CA VAL A 116 -11.84 8.26 19.34
C VAL A 116 -12.38 7.54 20.58
N VAL A 117 -13.06 8.26 21.49
CA VAL A 117 -13.63 7.66 22.71
C VAL A 117 -14.67 6.60 22.38
N ASN A 118 -15.56 6.86 21.45
CA ASN A 118 -16.60 5.90 21.07
C ASN A 118 -16.01 4.66 20.37
N LYS A 119 -14.98 4.85 19.54
CA LYS A 119 -14.24 3.73 18.94
C LYS A 119 -13.55 2.88 20.00
N LEU A 120 -12.87 3.49 20.99
CA LEU A 120 -12.20 2.78 22.08
C LEU A 120 -13.19 2.02 22.98
N ARG A 121 -14.40 2.55 23.16
CA ARG A 121 -15.50 1.88 23.87
C ARG A 121 -16.16 0.76 23.07
N GLY A 122 -15.80 0.59 21.79
CA GLY A 122 -16.43 -0.38 20.90
C GLY A 122 -17.88 -0.04 20.53
N THR A 123 -18.34 1.19 20.81
CA THR A 123 -19.72 1.60 20.53
C THR A 123 -19.97 1.71 19.04
N PHE A 124 -18.94 2.17 18.31
CA PHE A 124 -19.04 2.31 16.87
C PHE A 124 -17.64 2.43 16.24
N LYS A 125 -17.50 1.91 15.03
CA LYS A 125 -16.24 1.96 14.29
C LYS A 125 -16.29 3.08 13.26
N ALA A 126 -15.47 4.12 13.49
CA ALA A 126 -15.22 5.16 12.51
C ALA A 126 -13.73 5.41 12.38
N VAL A 127 -13.33 5.73 11.17
CA VAL A 127 -11.99 6.23 10.85
C VAL A 127 -12.14 7.56 10.14
N ALA A 128 -11.37 8.54 10.59
CA ALA A 128 -11.34 9.88 10.04
C ALA A 128 -9.99 10.11 9.34
N VAL A 129 -10.04 10.62 8.12
CA VAL A 129 -8.87 10.95 7.30
C VAL A 129 -8.99 12.37 6.77
N LYS A 130 -7.85 13.02 6.54
CA LYS A 130 -7.84 14.35 5.90
C LYS A 130 -8.05 14.20 4.39
N ALA A 131 -8.79 15.13 3.82
CA ALA A 131 -8.97 15.23 2.38
C ALA A 131 -7.61 15.41 1.67
N PRO A 132 -7.36 14.69 0.57
CA PRO A 132 -6.14 14.83 -0.19
C PRO A 132 -6.08 16.15 -0.96
N GLY A 133 -4.88 16.69 -1.14
CA GLY A 133 -4.67 17.94 -1.87
C GLY A 133 -5.02 19.20 -1.09
N PHE A 134 -4.97 20.35 -1.79
CA PHE A 134 -5.28 21.69 -1.26
C PHE A 134 -6.03 22.50 -2.31
N GLY A 135 -6.87 23.46 -1.86
CA GLY A 135 -7.63 24.37 -2.73
C GLY A 135 -8.49 23.61 -3.75
N ASP A 136 -8.49 24.07 -5.00
CA ASP A 136 -9.31 23.49 -6.07
C ASP A 136 -8.93 22.02 -6.40
N ARG A 137 -7.67 21.64 -6.19
CA ARG A 137 -7.24 20.25 -6.33
C ARG A 137 -7.89 19.35 -5.30
N ARG A 138 -8.04 19.80 -4.05
CA ARG A 138 -8.77 19.06 -3.01
C ARG A 138 -10.21 18.81 -3.45
N LYS A 139 -10.89 19.83 -3.95
CA LYS A 139 -12.27 19.70 -4.44
C LYS A 139 -12.37 18.68 -5.58
N ALA A 140 -11.44 18.74 -6.52
CA ALA A 140 -11.39 17.81 -7.63
C ALA A 140 -11.16 16.35 -7.18
N MET A 141 -10.25 16.12 -6.22
CA MET A 141 -9.98 14.80 -5.66
C MET A 141 -11.15 14.29 -4.81
N LEU A 142 -11.79 15.15 -4.01
CA LEU A 142 -13.01 14.77 -3.27
C LEU A 142 -14.14 14.36 -4.21
N GLN A 143 -14.27 15.04 -5.36
CA GLN A 143 -15.24 14.67 -6.37
C GLN A 143 -14.90 13.32 -7.04
N ASP A 144 -13.63 13.04 -7.29
CA ASP A 144 -13.19 11.75 -7.82
C ASP A 144 -13.50 10.60 -6.85
N ILE A 145 -13.23 10.82 -5.55
CA ILE A 145 -13.56 9.83 -4.50
C ILE A 145 -15.07 9.66 -4.35
N ALA A 146 -15.84 10.76 -4.46
CA ALA A 146 -17.29 10.72 -4.39
C ALA A 146 -17.90 9.88 -5.53
N ILE A 147 -17.45 10.09 -6.75
CA ILE A 147 -17.89 9.31 -7.92
C ILE A 147 -17.50 7.84 -7.75
N LEU A 148 -16.28 7.56 -7.26
CA LEU A 148 -15.82 6.19 -7.02
C LEU A 148 -16.67 5.45 -5.98
N THR A 149 -17.09 6.13 -4.92
CA THR A 149 -17.82 5.51 -3.80
C THR A 149 -19.34 5.64 -3.89
N GLY A 150 -19.84 6.42 -4.87
CA GLY A 150 -21.25 6.77 -4.99
C GLY A 150 -21.71 7.79 -3.93
N ALA A 151 -20.78 8.53 -3.31
CA ALA A 151 -21.07 9.56 -2.33
C ALA A 151 -21.42 10.89 -2.99
N THR A 152 -22.01 11.79 -2.21
CA THR A 152 -22.13 13.21 -2.55
C THR A 152 -21.14 14.02 -1.70
N VAL A 153 -20.36 14.90 -2.32
CA VAL A 153 -19.50 15.83 -1.58
C VAL A 153 -20.39 16.87 -0.88
N ILE A 154 -20.31 16.92 0.44
CA ILE A 154 -21.05 17.90 1.24
C ILE A 154 -20.21 19.17 1.34
N SER A 155 -20.66 20.23 0.64
CA SER A 155 -20.00 21.53 0.56
C SER A 155 -21.02 22.65 0.55
N GLU A 156 -20.73 23.75 1.23
CA GLU A 156 -21.59 24.93 1.21
C GLU A 156 -21.63 25.59 -0.18
N GLU A 157 -20.59 25.43 -1.00
CA GLU A 157 -20.59 25.95 -2.37
C GLU A 157 -21.68 25.33 -3.23
N VAL A 158 -22.05 24.07 -2.96
CA VAL A 158 -23.18 23.38 -3.62
C VAL A 158 -24.48 23.48 -2.80
N GLY A 159 -24.50 24.32 -1.77
CA GLY A 159 -25.67 24.57 -0.94
C GLY A 159 -26.02 23.46 0.05
N ARG A 160 -25.10 22.51 0.31
CA ARG A 160 -25.29 21.39 1.25
C ARG A 160 -24.52 21.63 2.54
N LYS A 161 -25.21 21.47 3.67
CA LYS A 161 -24.61 21.58 5.00
C LYS A 161 -24.46 20.20 5.63
N LEU A 162 -23.46 20.05 6.50
CA LEU A 162 -23.18 18.79 7.22
C LEU A 162 -24.34 18.38 8.15
N ASP A 163 -24.99 19.34 8.79
CA ASP A 163 -26.12 19.12 9.69
C ASP A 163 -27.38 18.61 8.97
N SER A 164 -27.45 18.81 7.65
CA SER A 164 -28.54 18.33 6.80
C SER A 164 -28.20 17.05 6.02
N ALA A 165 -27.00 16.49 6.25
CA ALA A 165 -26.55 15.28 5.58
C ALA A 165 -27.43 14.07 5.92
N SER A 166 -27.69 13.24 4.92
CA SER A 166 -28.53 12.07 5.02
C SER A 166 -27.77 10.78 4.62
N MET A 167 -28.40 9.63 4.80
CA MET A 167 -27.84 8.35 4.36
C MET A 167 -27.66 8.28 2.84
N GLU A 168 -28.45 9.03 2.08
CA GLU A 168 -28.40 9.08 0.61
C GLU A 168 -27.14 9.83 0.10
N ASP A 169 -26.56 10.66 0.95
CA ASP A 169 -25.33 11.39 0.64
C ASP A 169 -24.06 10.56 0.87
N LEU A 170 -24.20 9.43 1.58
CA LEU A 170 -23.09 8.55 1.90
C LEU A 170 -22.79 7.60 0.76
N GLY A 171 -21.50 7.49 0.44
CA GLY A 171 -21.02 6.43 -0.42
C GLY A 171 -20.76 5.13 0.33
N SER A 172 -20.24 4.15 -0.41
CA SER A 172 -19.85 2.86 0.15
C SER A 172 -18.61 2.29 -0.54
N ALA A 173 -17.98 1.32 0.10
CA ALA A 173 -16.92 0.51 -0.48
C ALA A 173 -17.00 -0.89 0.12
N SER A 174 -16.37 -1.91 -0.51
CA SER A 174 -16.29 -3.24 0.09
C SER A 174 -15.27 -3.26 1.23
N GLN A 175 -14.14 -2.58 1.06
CA GLN A 175 -13.15 -2.44 2.11
C GLN A 175 -12.45 -1.08 2.02
N VAL A 176 -12.05 -0.53 3.17
CA VAL A 176 -11.15 0.62 3.26
C VAL A 176 -10.01 0.28 4.21
N ARG A 177 -8.79 0.51 3.76
CA ARG A 177 -7.56 0.37 4.56
C ARG A 177 -6.93 1.74 4.77
N VAL A 178 -6.64 2.06 6.01
CA VAL A 178 -6.02 3.34 6.37
C VAL A 178 -4.80 3.09 7.24
N THR A 179 -3.65 3.51 6.75
CA THR A 179 -2.40 3.52 7.51
C THR A 179 -2.12 4.93 8.06
N LYS A 180 -0.94 5.16 8.60
CA LYS A 180 -0.51 6.49 9.05
C LYS A 180 -0.44 7.51 7.90
N GLU A 181 -0.17 7.06 6.68
CA GLU A 181 0.15 7.92 5.54
C GLU A 181 -0.78 7.74 4.35
N LEU A 182 -1.42 6.59 4.23
CA LEU A 182 -2.19 6.21 3.05
C LEU A 182 -3.62 5.79 3.42
N THR A 183 -4.55 6.08 2.51
CA THR A 183 -5.90 5.54 2.52
C THR A 183 -6.16 4.84 1.19
N THR A 184 -6.55 3.56 1.25
CA THR A 184 -6.91 2.75 0.10
C THR A 184 -8.40 2.40 0.18
N ILE A 185 -9.15 2.76 -0.85
CA ILE A 185 -10.56 2.38 -1.04
C ILE A 185 -10.59 1.26 -2.07
N VAL A 186 -11.18 0.14 -1.69
CA VAL A 186 -11.29 -1.06 -2.53
C VAL A 186 -12.75 -1.29 -2.86
N ASP A 187 -13.05 -1.50 -4.15
CA ASP A 187 -14.38 -1.79 -4.66
C ASP A 187 -15.42 -0.76 -4.19
N GLY A 188 -15.24 0.47 -4.67
CA GLY A 188 -16.15 1.58 -4.39
C GLY A 188 -17.53 1.33 -4.99
N GLY A 189 -18.58 1.71 -4.23
CA GLY A 189 -19.99 1.51 -4.61
C GLY A 189 -20.51 2.48 -5.67
N GLY A 190 -19.64 3.21 -6.37
CA GLY A 190 -20.02 4.16 -7.41
C GLY A 190 -20.49 3.50 -8.71
N ASN A 191 -21.14 4.28 -9.56
CA ASN A 191 -21.59 3.80 -10.86
C ASN A 191 -20.42 3.74 -11.84
N LYS A 192 -20.18 2.59 -12.46
CA LYS A 192 -19.10 2.36 -13.42
C LYS A 192 -19.15 3.30 -14.62
N GLU A 193 -20.34 3.66 -15.07
CA GLU A 193 -20.54 4.59 -16.19
C GLU A 193 -20.09 6.02 -15.81
N GLU A 194 -20.40 6.45 -14.58
CA GLU A 194 -19.98 7.76 -14.06
C GLU A 194 -18.46 7.80 -13.82
N ILE A 195 -17.86 6.71 -13.34
CA ILE A 195 -16.41 6.57 -13.19
C ILE A 195 -15.73 6.67 -14.56
N ALA A 196 -16.24 5.94 -15.57
CA ALA A 196 -15.71 5.98 -16.92
C ALA A 196 -15.85 7.37 -17.56
N ALA A 197 -16.99 8.05 -17.37
CA ALA A 197 -17.21 9.41 -17.82
C ALA A 197 -16.22 10.39 -17.16
N ARG A 198 -15.96 10.23 -15.86
CA ARG A 198 -14.99 11.06 -15.14
C ARG A 198 -13.57 10.84 -15.64
N VAL A 199 -13.17 9.60 -15.86
CA VAL A 199 -11.87 9.23 -16.48
C VAL A 199 -11.73 9.89 -17.85
N ALA A 200 -12.76 9.82 -18.70
CA ALA A 200 -12.75 10.46 -20.02
C ALA A 200 -12.62 12.00 -19.92
N GLN A 201 -13.31 12.62 -18.96
CA GLN A 201 -13.23 14.06 -18.68
C GLN A 201 -11.81 14.48 -18.29
N ILE A 202 -11.17 13.77 -17.33
CA ILE A 202 -9.80 14.08 -16.92
C ILE A 202 -8.83 13.88 -18.08
N ARG A 203 -9.00 12.81 -18.87
CA ARG A 203 -8.16 12.54 -20.05
C ARG A 203 -8.26 13.64 -21.11
N ALA A 204 -9.44 14.21 -21.31
CA ALA A 204 -9.65 15.33 -22.24
C ALA A 204 -8.99 16.63 -21.75
N GLN A 205 -8.89 16.87 -20.46
CA GLN A 205 -8.27 18.08 -19.88
C GLN A 205 -6.73 18.08 -20.01
N ILE A 206 -6.08 16.93 -20.07
CA ILE A 206 -4.61 16.81 -20.13
C ILE A 206 -4.01 17.58 -21.33
N PRO A 207 -4.48 17.38 -22.59
CA PRO A 207 -3.93 18.10 -23.74
C PRO A 207 -4.29 19.60 -23.78
N GLU A 208 -5.37 20.02 -23.12
CA GLU A 208 -5.82 21.40 -23.05
C GLU A 208 -5.04 22.22 -22.02
N THR A 209 -4.38 21.55 -21.07
CA THR A 209 -3.64 22.18 -19.98
C THR A 209 -2.26 22.62 -20.46
N THR A 210 -1.94 23.91 -20.29
CA THR A 210 -0.66 24.51 -20.72
C THR A 210 0.45 24.42 -19.67
N SER A 211 0.10 24.23 -18.40
CA SER A 211 1.02 24.09 -17.28
C SER A 211 1.49 22.63 -17.17
N GLU A 212 2.78 22.38 -17.33
CA GLU A 212 3.34 21.03 -17.17
C GLU A 212 3.09 20.44 -15.78
N PHE A 213 3.12 21.28 -14.74
CA PHE A 213 2.80 20.84 -13.37
C PHE A 213 1.33 20.42 -13.21
N ASP A 214 0.39 21.17 -13.79
CA ASP A 214 -1.03 20.81 -13.72
C ASP A 214 -1.33 19.58 -14.58
N LYS A 215 -0.64 19.45 -15.71
CA LYS A 215 -0.71 18.26 -16.56
C LYS A 215 -0.23 16.99 -15.82
N GLU A 216 0.90 17.08 -15.12
CA GLU A 216 1.39 16.00 -14.27
C GLU A 216 0.34 15.60 -13.21
N LYS A 217 -0.28 16.58 -12.54
CA LYS A 217 -1.32 16.34 -11.54
C LYS A 217 -2.61 15.76 -12.11
N LEU A 218 -2.98 16.11 -13.32
CA LEU A 218 -4.09 15.46 -14.03
C LEU A 218 -3.76 14.02 -14.41
N GLN A 219 -2.53 13.75 -14.84
CA GLN A 219 -2.07 12.39 -15.13
C GLN A 219 -2.07 11.51 -13.86
N GLU A 220 -1.58 12.04 -12.72
CA GLU A 220 -1.62 11.36 -11.43
C GLU A 220 -3.07 11.02 -11.01
N ARG A 221 -4.01 11.96 -11.14
CA ARG A 221 -5.42 11.72 -10.85
C ARG A 221 -6.04 10.67 -11.78
N LEU A 222 -5.69 10.75 -13.08
CA LEU A 222 -6.14 9.78 -14.07
C LEU A 222 -5.65 8.37 -13.73
N ALA A 223 -4.37 8.22 -13.39
CA ALA A 223 -3.79 6.94 -13.00
C ALA A 223 -4.48 6.35 -11.76
N LYS A 224 -4.71 7.19 -10.72
CA LYS A 224 -5.38 6.77 -9.48
C LYS A 224 -6.83 6.32 -9.70
N LEU A 225 -7.57 6.97 -10.60
CA LEU A 225 -8.98 6.65 -10.83
C LEU A 225 -9.16 5.53 -11.87
N ALA A 226 -8.33 5.49 -12.92
CA ALA A 226 -8.44 4.53 -14.01
C ALA A 226 -7.74 3.20 -13.74
N GLY A 227 -6.72 3.19 -12.86
CA GLY A 227 -5.91 2.00 -12.56
C GLY A 227 -6.65 0.94 -11.74
N GLY A 228 -7.64 1.33 -10.96
CA GLY A 228 -8.33 0.43 -10.03
C GLY A 228 -7.40 -0.11 -8.94
N VAL A 229 -7.84 -1.18 -8.30
CA VAL A 229 -7.08 -1.93 -7.29
C VAL A 229 -7.01 -3.39 -7.69
N ALA A 230 -5.81 -3.96 -7.76
CA ALA A 230 -5.65 -5.40 -7.89
C ALA A 230 -5.76 -6.04 -6.49
N VAL A 231 -6.66 -6.99 -6.33
CA VAL A 231 -6.91 -7.70 -5.08
C VAL A 231 -6.44 -9.13 -5.23
N ILE A 232 -5.40 -9.52 -4.51
CA ILE A 232 -4.97 -10.91 -4.39
C ILE A 232 -5.80 -11.54 -3.28
N LYS A 233 -6.79 -12.35 -3.65
CA LYS A 233 -7.61 -13.12 -2.72
C LYS A 233 -6.91 -14.43 -2.40
N VAL A 234 -6.50 -14.59 -1.14
CA VAL A 234 -5.73 -15.74 -0.68
C VAL A 234 -6.65 -16.81 -0.14
N GLY A 235 -6.62 -18.00 -0.73
CA GLY A 235 -7.36 -19.17 -0.28
C GLY A 235 -6.42 -20.24 0.26
N ALA A 236 -6.88 -20.98 1.29
CA ALA A 236 -6.19 -22.14 1.86
C ALA A 236 -7.18 -23.08 2.54
N ALA A 237 -6.74 -24.29 2.83
CA ALA A 237 -7.58 -25.32 3.45
C ALA A 237 -7.79 -25.08 4.97
N THR A 238 -6.86 -24.41 5.63
CA THR A 238 -6.88 -24.12 7.08
C THR A 238 -6.60 -22.66 7.37
N GLU A 239 -7.07 -22.16 8.51
CA GLU A 239 -6.83 -20.77 8.92
C GLU A 239 -5.34 -20.47 9.16
N VAL A 240 -4.57 -21.45 9.65
CA VAL A 240 -3.13 -21.30 9.89
C VAL A 240 -2.38 -21.17 8.56
N GLU A 241 -2.69 -22.04 7.60
CA GLU A 241 -2.13 -21.99 6.26
C GLU A 241 -2.50 -20.69 5.52
N LEU A 242 -3.75 -20.23 5.69
CA LEU A 242 -4.25 -18.98 5.13
C LEU A 242 -3.42 -17.79 5.62
N LYS A 243 -3.19 -17.70 6.92
CA LYS A 243 -2.39 -16.64 7.54
C LYS A 243 -0.94 -16.69 7.06
N ASP A 244 -0.32 -17.87 7.04
CA ASP A 244 1.05 -18.04 6.55
C ASP A 244 1.18 -17.61 5.07
N LYS A 245 0.29 -18.10 4.21
CA LYS A 245 0.28 -17.76 2.78
C LYS A 245 0.05 -16.27 2.54
N LYS A 246 -0.86 -15.65 3.30
CA LYS A 246 -1.13 -14.22 3.24
C LYS A 246 0.10 -13.39 3.62
N LEU A 247 0.76 -13.70 4.74
CA LEU A 247 1.97 -13.01 5.18
C LEU A 247 3.09 -13.15 4.15
N ARG A 248 3.24 -14.33 3.56
CA ARG A 248 4.24 -14.60 2.52
C ARG A 248 3.99 -13.80 1.24
N ILE A 249 2.73 -13.65 0.84
CA ILE A 249 2.34 -12.82 -0.31
C ILE A 249 2.56 -11.33 0.01
N GLU A 250 2.18 -10.87 1.21
CA GLU A 250 2.41 -9.48 1.66
C GLU A 250 3.91 -9.13 1.65
N ASP A 251 4.77 -10.03 2.14
CA ASP A 251 6.22 -9.86 2.14
C ASP A 251 6.79 -9.80 0.72
N ALA A 252 6.40 -10.75 -0.14
CA ALA A 252 6.83 -10.79 -1.52
C ALA A 252 6.38 -9.56 -2.33
N LEU A 253 5.18 -9.04 -2.07
CA LEU A 253 4.68 -7.82 -2.69
C LEU A 253 5.50 -6.60 -2.25
N ASN A 254 5.83 -6.47 -0.96
CA ASN A 254 6.64 -5.37 -0.45
C ASN A 254 8.07 -5.42 -1.01
N ALA A 255 8.69 -6.61 -1.05
CA ALA A 255 10.00 -6.80 -1.67
C ALA A 255 10.00 -6.44 -3.15
N THR A 256 8.93 -6.79 -3.88
CA THR A 256 8.81 -6.48 -5.31
C THR A 256 8.62 -4.99 -5.56
N ARG A 257 7.79 -4.30 -4.75
CA ARG A 257 7.64 -2.85 -4.82
C ARG A 257 8.96 -2.12 -4.57
N ALA A 258 9.71 -2.54 -3.55
CA ALA A 258 11.02 -1.98 -3.27
C ALA A 258 11.99 -2.21 -4.44
N ALA A 259 11.95 -3.40 -5.06
CA ALA A 259 12.79 -3.72 -6.22
C ALA A 259 12.44 -2.86 -7.45
N VAL A 260 11.16 -2.58 -7.70
CA VAL A 260 10.74 -1.68 -8.79
C VAL A 260 11.18 -0.24 -8.53
N ALA A 261 11.02 0.24 -7.30
CA ALA A 261 11.34 1.62 -6.94
C ALA A 261 12.86 1.89 -6.88
N GLU A 262 13.65 0.96 -6.34
CA GLU A 262 15.07 1.18 -6.02
C GLU A 262 16.03 0.32 -6.86
N GLY A 263 15.51 -0.63 -7.64
CA GLY A 263 16.31 -1.60 -8.38
C GLY A 263 16.74 -2.81 -7.54
N ILE A 264 17.57 -3.66 -8.15
CA ILE A 264 18.04 -4.90 -7.55
C ILE A 264 19.56 -5.03 -7.60
N VAL A 265 20.10 -5.91 -6.77
CA VAL A 265 21.50 -6.33 -6.77
C VAL A 265 21.57 -7.86 -6.83
N ALA A 266 22.73 -8.40 -7.18
CA ALA A 266 22.96 -9.84 -7.20
C ALA A 266 22.67 -10.45 -5.81
N GLY A 267 21.86 -11.51 -5.81
CA GLY A 267 21.41 -12.20 -4.60
C GLY A 267 22.47 -13.12 -3.99
N GLY A 268 22.03 -14.00 -3.07
CA GLY A 268 22.87 -15.04 -2.45
C GLY A 268 24.09 -14.51 -1.69
N GLY A 269 24.10 -13.24 -1.26
CA GLY A 269 25.28 -12.60 -0.63
C GLY A 269 26.36 -12.17 -1.64
N THR A 270 26.18 -12.43 -2.93
CA THR A 270 27.15 -12.16 -4.01
C THR A 270 27.52 -10.68 -4.10
N ALA A 271 26.53 -9.77 -4.01
CA ALA A 271 26.78 -8.33 -4.03
C ALA A 271 27.72 -7.88 -2.93
N LEU A 272 27.61 -8.45 -1.73
CA LEU A 272 28.50 -8.15 -0.59
C LEU A 272 29.95 -8.57 -0.86
N LEU A 273 30.17 -9.74 -1.46
CA LEU A 273 31.52 -10.18 -1.86
C LEU A 273 32.14 -9.25 -2.91
N GLN A 274 31.32 -8.76 -3.84
CA GLN A 274 31.81 -7.88 -4.91
C GLN A 274 32.24 -6.50 -4.41
N VAL A 275 31.63 -5.96 -3.34
CA VAL A 275 32.07 -4.68 -2.75
C VAL A 275 33.37 -4.78 -1.97
N GLN A 276 33.90 -5.98 -1.68
CA GLN A 276 35.24 -6.14 -1.08
C GLN A 276 36.35 -5.43 -1.88
N THR A 277 36.20 -5.37 -3.20
CA THR A 277 37.17 -4.68 -4.06
C THR A 277 37.23 -3.16 -3.77
N ALA A 278 36.09 -2.56 -3.38
CA ALA A 278 36.02 -1.15 -2.98
C ALA A 278 36.71 -0.93 -1.62
N LEU A 279 36.47 -1.82 -0.66
CA LEU A 279 37.13 -1.78 0.66
C LEU A 279 38.65 -1.89 0.54
N SER A 280 39.15 -2.67 -0.42
CA SER A 280 40.59 -2.84 -0.68
C SER A 280 41.26 -1.57 -1.22
N LYS A 281 40.49 -0.58 -1.70
CA LYS A 281 41.01 0.70 -2.21
C LYS A 281 41.09 1.78 -1.11
N ILE A 282 40.53 1.54 0.08
CA ILE A 282 40.55 2.46 1.19
C ILE A 282 41.98 2.52 1.75
N LYS A 283 42.58 3.70 1.71
CA LYS A 283 43.93 3.95 2.21
C LYS A 283 43.86 4.45 3.63
N VAL A 284 44.03 3.54 4.59
CA VAL A 284 44.03 3.82 6.05
C VAL A 284 45.19 3.09 6.71
N THR A 285 45.56 3.52 7.93
CA THR A 285 46.68 2.97 8.71
C THR A 285 46.21 2.69 10.14
N GLY A 286 47.05 1.93 10.90
CA GLY A 286 46.77 1.62 12.30
C GLY A 286 45.45 0.89 12.52
N ASP A 287 44.70 1.28 13.53
CA ASP A 287 43.45 0.64 13.94
C ASP A 287 42.33 0.73 12.89
N GLU A 288 42.32 1.78 12.08
CA GLU A 288 41.35 1.91 10.97
C GLU A 288 41.56 0.81 9.92
N LYS A 289 42.84 0.43 9.66
CA LYS A 289 43.13 -0.69 8.75
C LYS A 289 42.59 -2.01 9.30
N THR A 290 42.74 -2.22 10.61
CA THR A 290 42.17 -3.39 11.29
C THR A 290 40.66 -3.41 11.17
N GLY A 291 40.00 -2.27 11.33
CA GLY A 291 38.55 -2.13 11.12
C GLY A 291 38.12 -2.50 9.71
N VAL A 292 38.84 -2.02 8.69
CA VAL A 292 38.55 -2.39 7.28
C VAL A 292 38.71 -3.90 7.05
N GLU A 293 39.74 -4.55 7.60
CA GLU A 293 39.92 -5.99 7.47
C GLU A 293 38.82 -6.81 8.20
N ILE A 294 38.34 -6.32 9.35
CA ILE A 294 37.20 -6.92 10.05
C ILE A 294 35.94 -6.87 9.15
N VAL A 295 35.63 -5.71 8.57
CA VAL A 295 34.48 -5.55 7.69
C VAL A 295 34.61 -6.45 6.46
N LYS A 296 35.79 -6.49 5.81
CA LYS A 296 36.03 -7.38 4.67
C LYS A 296 35.73 -8.84 5.00
N ARG A 297 36.09 -9.30 6.17
CA ARG A 297 35.83 -10.67 6.60
C ARG A 297 34.34 -10.87 6.91
N ALA A 298 33.72 -9.91 7.58
CA ALA A 298 32.32 -10.01 7.96
C ALA A 298 31.37 -10.12 6.76
N ILE A 299 31.64 -9.39 5.66
CA ILE A 299 30.78 -9.42 4.46
C ILE A 299 30.89 -10.74 3.64
N GLU A 300 31.80 -11.65 4.01
CA GLU A 300 31.84 -13.01 3.45
C GLU A 300 30.86 -13.95 4.15
N GLU A 301 30.50 -13.66 5.39
CA GLU A 301 29.71 -14.56 6.23
C GLU A 301 28.32 -14.87 5.68
N PRO A 302 27.56 -13.95 5.04
CA PRO A 302 26.27 -14.30 4.44
C PRO A 302 26.35 -15.42 3.42
N VAL A 303 27.34 -15.40 2.51
CA VAL A 303 27.57 -16.48 1.53
C VAL A 303 27.99 -17.78 2.22
N ARG A 304 28.89 -17.69 3.22
CA ARG A 304 29.34 -18.85 4.00
C ARG A 304 28.19 -19.52 4.71
N GLN A 305 27.31 -18.73 5.31
CA GLN A 305 26.16 -19.24 6.05
C GLN A 305 25.14 -19.91 5.13
N ILE A 306 24.88 -19.33 3.95
CA ILE A 306 23.99 -19.94 2.95
C ILE A 306 24.54 -21.30 2.51
N ALA A 307 25.82 -21.36 2.19
CA ALA A 307 26.49 -22.60 1.81
C ALA A 307 26.47 -23.64 2.94
N TYR A 308 26.76 -23.22 4.16
CA TYR A 308 26.74 -24.08 5.36
C TYR A 308 25.33 -24.64 5.62
N ASN A 309 24.28 -23.82 5.47
CA ASN A 309 22.89 -24.26 5.61
C ASN A 309 22.48 -25.31 4.57
N ALA A 310 23.13 -25.28 3.39
CA ALA A 310 22.99 -26.29 2.35
C ALA A 310 23.89 -27.55 2.56
N GLY A 311 24.65 -27.60 3.67
CA GLY A 311 25.57 -28.71 3.96
C GLY A 311 26.91 -28.65 3.22
N LEU A 312 27.27 -27.48 2.68
CA LEU A 312 28.44 -27.30 1.82
C LEU A 312 29.56 -26.50 2.49
N GLU A 313 30.79 -26.63 1.99
CA GLU A 313 31.96 -25.89 2.51
C GLU A 313 32.00 -24.45 2.00
N GLY A 314 31.54 -23.52 2.83
CA GLY A 314 31.42 -22.12 2.47
C GLY A 314 32.71 -21.41 2.09
N ALA A 315 33.86 -21.84 2.61
CA ALA A 315 35.16 -21.26 2.26
C ALA A 315 35.52 -21.45 0.79
N VAL A 316 35.24 -22.65 0.25
CA VAL A 316 35.50 -22.99 -1.16
C VAL A 316 34.60 -22.18 -2.08
N ILE A 317 33.32 -22.06 -1.69
CA ILE A 317 32.30 -21.31 -2.45
C ILE A 317 32.65 -19.82 -2.50
N VAL A 318 32.99 -19.20 -1.37
CA VAL A 318 33.43 -17.80 -1.30
C VAL A 318 34.66 -17.56 -2.18
N ASP A 319 35.66 -18.42 -2.13
CA ASP A 319 36.87 -18.27 -2.96
C ASP A 319 36.54 -18.36 -4.46
N THR A 320 35.66 -19.27 -4.84
CA THR A 320 35.22 -19.44 -6.23
C THR A 320 34.46 -18.19 -6.73
N ILE A 321 33.53 -17.66 -5.94
CA ILE A 321 32.78 -16.45 -6.30
C ILE A 321 33.71 -15.24 -6.43
N LYS A 322 34.68 -15.07 -5.54
CA LYS A 322 35.67 -13.96 -5.61
C LYS A 322 36.49 -13.97 -6.90
N ARG A 323 36.71 -15.12 -7.47
CA ARG A 323 37.46 -15.31 -8.76
C ARG A 323 36.55 -15.24 -9.98
N SER A 324 35.24 -15.26 -9.78
CA SER A 324 34.27 -15.25 -10.87
C SER A 324 33.98 -13.81 -11.38
N ARG A 325 33.28 -13.72 -12.52
CA ARG A 325 32.83 -12.44 -13.07
C ARG A 325 31.81 -11.78 -12.12
N ARG A 326 31.66 -10.45 -12.28
CA ARG A 326 30.66 -9.68 -11.52
C ARG A 326 29.24 -10.21 -11.79
N GLY A 327 28.41 -10.31 -10.75
CA GLY A 327 27.06 -10.87 -10.81
C GLY A 327 27.00 -12.39 -10.64
N PHE A 328 28.13 -13.09 -10.79
CA PHE A 328 28.17 -14.53 -10.72
C PHE A 328 28.29 -15.00 -9.26
N GLY A 329 27.36 -15.82 -8.82
CA GLY A 329 27.26 -16.32 -7.45
C GLY A 329 26.93 -17.81 -7.41
N PHE A 330 26.53 -18.30 -6.24
CA PHE A 330 26.22 -19.69 -6.00
C PHE A 330 24.76 -19.90 -5.65
N ASN A 331 24.05 -20.68 -6.45
CA ASN A 331 22.68 -21.13 -6.16
C ASN A 331 22.74 -22.37 -5.27
N ALA A 332 22.43 -22.21 -3.99
CA ALA A 332 22.47 -23.30 -3.01
C ALA A 332 21.40 -24.39 -3.24
N LEU A 333 20.34 -24.09 -4.00
CA LEU A 333 19.27 -25.05 -4.31
C LEU A 333 19.72 -26.04 -5.42
N THR A 334 20.39 -25.53 -6.46
CA THR A 334 20.86 -26.36 -7.61
C THR A 334 22.32 -26.78 -7.48
N GLU A 335 23.04 -26.24 -6.48
CA GLU A 335 24.49 -26.41 -6.27
C GLU A 335 25.32 -25.93 -7.46
N GLU A 336 24.83 -24.96 -8.23
CA GLU A 336 25.47 -24.43 -9.42
C GLU A 336 25.93 -22.98 -9.24
N TYR A 337 26.98 -22.61 -9.99
CA TYR A 337 27.42 -21.23 -10.09
C TYR A 337 26.70 -20.55 -11.26
N VAL A 338 25.87 -19.53 -10.96
CA VAL A 338 25.00 -18.89 -11.94
C VAL A 338 25.08 -17.37 -11.85
N ASP A 339 24.44 -16.67 -12.78
CA ASP A 339 24.19 -15.22 -12.70
C ASP A 339 23.04 -15.00 -11.70
N MET A 340 23.30 -14.19 -10.68
CA MET A 340 22.41 -14.06 -9.50
C MET A 340 21.50 -12.84 -9.62
#